data_0ee064ecbc0443e83b0de3c5e7f0f2d3
#
_entry.id   0ee064ecbc0443e83b0de3c5e7f0f2d3
#
_cell.length_a   1.000
_cell.length_b   1.000
_cell.length_c   1.000
_cell.angle_alpha   90.00
_cell.angle_beta   90.00
_cell.angle_gamma   90.00
#
_symmetry.space_group_name_H-M   'P 1'
#
loop_
_entity.id
_entity.type
_entity.pdbx_description
1 polymer ?
#
loop_
_entity_poly.entity_id
_entity_poly.type
_entity_poly.pdbx_seq_one_letter_code
_entity_poly.pdbx_strand_id
1 'polypeptide(L)'
;NHSYYVNHYEKYGLTSEKNFHEKTFMFKDIDTAYYEKMSRIVKTRNKLNEVNFTSTHEVMKRTNEMFDLFNKSYAKLSSFVKINQEQKEFMKEKYIKFINPEYIKFVENENKEIVAFAIIMPSFAKALQKMNGKLFPFGFLNLLWAKKFNKDVTLYLIGIDPNYQKLGVTAIIFNSFIQTL
;
A
#
# COMPACT_ATOMS: atom_id res chain seq x y z
N ASN A 1 -8.35 17.59 -6.81
CA ASN A 1 -7.58 18.75 -7.28
C ASN A 1 -8.55 19.82 -7.77
N HIS A 2 -8.26 21.08 -7.45
CA HIS A 2 -9.06 22.20 -7.97
C HIS A 2 -8.68 22.47 -9.41
N SER A 3 -9.69 22.62 -10.28
CA SER A 3 -9.50 22.80 -11.74
C SER A 3 -8.66 24.05 -12.10
N TYR A 4 -8.66 25.08 -11.24
CA TYR A 4 -7.89 26.30 -11.49
C TYR A 4 -6.39 26.08 -11.53
N TYR A 5 -5.83 25.05 -10.86
CA TYR A 5 -4.40 24.76 -10.94
C TYR A 5 -3.95 24.42 -12.35
N VAL A 6 -4.73 23.63 -13.07
CA VAL A 6 -4.41 23.28 -14.47
C VAL A 6 -4.32 24.54 -15.31
N ASN A 7 -5.32 25.43 -15.20
CA ASN A 7 -5.35 26.70 -15.94
C ASN A 7 -4.16 27.62 -15.61
N HIS A 8 -3.68 27.60 -14.36
CA HIS A 8 -2.48 28.36 -13.99
C HIS A 8 -1.23 27.79 -14.64
N TYR A 9 -1.04 26.48 -14.59
CA TYR A 9 0.14 25.85 -15.21
C TYR A 9 0.16 26.06 -16.73
N GLU A 10 -0.97 25.92 -17.40
CA GLU A 10 -1.10 26.16 -18.83
C GLU A 10 -0.75 27.61 -19.23
N LYS A 11 -1.17 28.61 -18.42
CA LYS A 11 -0.79 30.01 -18.62
C LYS A 11 0.73 30.27 -18.53
N TYR A 12 1.46 29.42 -17.80
CA TYR A 12 2.92 29.46 -17.73
C TYR A 12 3.61 28.60 -18.80
N GLY A 13 2.84 28.07 -19.77
CA GLY A 13 3.39 27.25 -20.85
C GLY A 13 3.73 25.81 -20.43
N LEU A 14 3.27 25.35 -19.25
CA LEU A 14 3.47 23.99 -18.81
C LEU A 14 2.41 23.08 -19.41
N THR A 15 2.80 21.87 -19.80
CA THR A 15 1.91 20.82 -20.34
C THR A 15 1.81 19.66 -19.38
N SER A 16 0.66 18.96 -19.39
CA SER A 16 0.48 17.76 -18.59
C SER A 16 1.35 16.62 -19.11
N GLU A 17 2.26 16.12 -18.28
CA GLU A 17 3.10 14.96 -18.61
C GLU A 17 2.34 13.64 -18.36
N LYS A 18 1.62 13.55 -17.25
CA LYS A 18 0.89 12.35 -16.85
C LYS A 18 -0.37 12.68 -16.07
N ASN A 19 -1.39 11.88 -16.30
CA ASN A 19 -2.62 11.91 -15.50
C ASN A 19 -2.67 10.67 -14.58
N PHE A 20 -2.99 10.89 -13.31
CA PHE A 20 -3.22 9.84 -12.34
C PHE A 20 -4.72 9.75 -12.04
N HIS A 21 -5.21 8.51 -11.93
CA HIS A 21 -6.61 8.25 -11.61
C HIS A 21 -6.70 7.50 -10.28
N GLU A 22 -7.47 8.05 -9.36
CA GLU A 22 -7.89 7.35 -8.15
C GLU A 22 -9.19 6.59 -8.46
N LYS A 23 -9.27 5.33 -8.02
CA LYS A 23 -10.46 4.49 -8.18
C LYS A 23 -10.92 4.01 -6.82
N THR A 24 -12.20 4.12 -6.56
CA THR A 24 -12.86 3.57 -5.38
C THR A 24 -13.82 2.48 -5.82
N PHE A 25 -13.85 1.39 -5.10
CA PHE A 25 -14.78 0.28 -5.29
C PHE A 25 -15.31 -0.20 -3.94
N MET A 26 -16.47 -0.82 -3.94
CA MET A 26 -17.04 -1.41 -2.74
C MET A 26 -16.62 -2.86 -2.59
N PHE A 27 -16.37 -3.29 -1.37
CA PHE A 27 -15.93 -4.66 -1.08
C PHE A 27 -16.97 -5.71 -1.56
N LYS A 28 -18.25 -5.40 -1.47
CA LYS A 28 -19.34 -6.25 -1.96
C LYS A 28 -19.31 -6.51 -3.47
N ASP A 29 -18.63 -5.64 -4.23
CA ASP A 29 -18.54 -5.75 -5.69
C ASP A 29 -17.31 -6.58 -6.12
N ILE A 30 -16.54 -7.10 -5.15
CA ILE A 30 -15.37 -7.93 -5.41
C ILE A 30 -15.80 -9.40 -5.50
N ASP A 31 -15.42 -10.07 -6.58
CA ASP A 31 -15.53 -11.53 -6.70
C ASP A 31 -14.43 -12.20 -5.85
N THR A 32 -14.74 -12.45 -4.59
CA THR A 32 -13.79 -13.05 -3.63
C THR A 32 -13.38 -14.46 -4.03
N ALA A 33 -14.30 -15.25 -4.60
CA ALA A 33 -14.02 -16.61 -5.06
C ALA A 33 -13.02 -16.62 -6.23
N TYR A 34 -13.13 -15.64 -7.12
CA TYR A 34 -12.16 -15.46 -8.20
C TYR A 34 -10.76 -15.20 -7.66
N TYR A 35 -10.60 -14.26 -6.70
CA TYR A 35 -9.29 -13.95 -6.13
C TYR A 35 -8.71 -15.11 -5.33
N GLU A 36 -9.51 -15.83 -4.58
CA GLU A 36 -9.08 -17.05 -3.89
C GLU A 36 -8.55 -18.11 -4.85
N LYS A 37 -9.31 -18.41 -5.90
CA LYS A 37 -8.92 -19.38 -6.94
C LYS A 37 -7.63 -18.94 -7.64
N MET A 38 -7.55 -17.68 -8.06
CA MET A 38 -6.37 -17.15 -8.75
C MET A 38 -5.13 -17.12 -7.86
N SER A 39 -5.29 -16.71 -6.60
CA SER A 39 -4.21 -16.75 -5.60
C SER A 39 -3.62 -18.15 -5.48
N ARG A 40 -4.47 -19.18 -5.33
CA ARG A 40 -4.03 -20.56 -5.24
C ARG A 40 -3.26 -21.02 -6.49
N ILE A 41 -3.79 -20.74 -7.67
CA ILE A 41 -3.13 -21.09 -8.95
C ILE A 41 -1.76 -20.44 -9.06
N VAL A 42 -1.69 -19.13 -8.78
CA VAL A 42 -0.44 -18.34 -8.91
C VAL A 42 0.60 -18.79 -7.88
N LYS A 43 0.19 -19.04 -6.64
CA LYS A 43 1.08 -19.60 -5.59
C LYS A 43 1.69 -20.92 -6.03
N THR A 44 0.86 -21.87 -6.47
CA THR A 44 1.32 -23.20 -6.88
C THR A 44 2.21 -23.15 -8.12
N ARG A 45 1.79 -22.43 -9.15
CA ARG A 45 2.50 -22.36 -10.43
C ARG A 45 3.89 -21.72 -10.31
N ASN A 46 3.99 -20.67 -9.50
CA ASN A 46 5.21 -19.87 -9.38
C ASN A 46 5.96 -20.14 -8.07
N LYS A 47 5.52 -21.12 -7.28
CA LYS A 47 6.11 -21.51 -6.01
C LYS A 47 6.28 -20.31 -5.06
N LEU A 48 5.19 -19.54 -4.92
CA LEU A 48 5.14 -18.35 -4.12
C LEU A 48 4.38 -18.60 -2.81
N ASN A 49 4.84 -17.95 -1.75
CA ASN A 49 4.23 -18.01 -0.43
C ASN A 49 3.81 -16.61 0.03
N GLU A 50 2.67 -16.55 0.69
CA GLU A 50 2.21 -15.37 1.38
C GLU A 50 2.86 -15.31 2.77
N VAL A 51 3.30 -14.13 3.17
CA VAL A 51 3.85 -13.86 4.50
C VAL A 51 2.87 -13.00 5.26
N ASN A 52 2.34 -13.54 6.35
CA ASN A 52 1.49 -12.84 7.29
C ASN A 52 2.27 -12.52 8.54
N PHE A 53 2.18 -11.27 8.99
CA PHE A 53 2.87 -10.80 10.18
C PHE A 53 1.94 -10.77 11.38
N THR A 54 2.42 -11.25 12.52
CA THR A 54 1.69 -11.22 13.79
C THR A 54 2.16 -10.09 14.70
N SER A 55 3.34 -9.53 14.42
CA SER A 55 3.94 -8.47 15.23
C SER A 55 4.67 -7.43 14.40
N THR A 56 4.71 -6.20 14.91
CA THR A 56 5.53 -5.12 14.33
C THR A 56 7.01 -5.49 14.26
N HIS A 57 7.51 -6.26 15.22
CA HIS A 57 8.89 -6.70 15.25
C HIS A 57 9.26 -7.59 14.04
N GLU A 58 8.35 -8.49 13.63
CA GLU A 58 8.55 -9.32 12.43
C GLU A 58 8.59 -8.46 11.17
N VAL A 59 7.68 -7.49 11.04
CA VAL A 59 7.70 -6.53 9.92
C VAL A 59 9.02 -5.78 9.88
N MET A 60 9.45 -5.23 11.01
CA MET A 60 10.65 -4.39 11.10
C MET A 60 11.92 -5.13 10.68
N LYS A 61 12.01 -6.43 10.93
CA LYS A 61 13.15 -7.25 10.48
C LYS A 61 13.30 -7.30 8.97
N ARG A 62 12.18 -7.25 8.23
CA ARG A 62 12.14 -7.39 6.76
C ARG A 62 11.90 -6.07 6.03
N THR A 63 11.80 -4.95 6.74
CA THR A 63 11.47 -3.65 6.15
C THR A 63 12.54 -3.17 5.17
N ASN A 64 13.82 -3.47 5.40
CA ASN A 64 14.88 -3.09 4.46
C ASN A 64 14.73 -3.81 3.12
N GLU A 65 14.42 -5.12 3.13
CA GLU A 65 14.11 -5.89 1.92
C GLU A 65 12.92 -5.29 1.17
N MET A 66 11.88 -4.88 1.90
CA MET A 66 10.71 -4.20 1.33
C MET A 66 11.08 -2.90 0.63
N PHE A 67 11.93 -2.05 1.25
CA PHE A 67 12.37 -0.81 0.62
C PHE A 67 13.30 -1.03 -0.57
N ASP A 68 14.10 -2.09 -0.57
CA ASP A 68 14.91 -2.48 -1.72
C ASP A 68 14.02 -2.90 -2.89
N LEU A 69 12.99 -3.69 -2.61
CA LEU A 69 11.99 -4.04 -3.60
C LEU A 69 11.19 -2.82 -4.08
N PHE A 70 10.86 -1.88 -3.18
CA PHE A 70 10.25 -0.61 -3.56
C PHE A 70 11.11 0.13 -4.58
N ASN A 71 12.38 0.34 -4.27
CA ASN A 71 13.32 0.99 -5.16
C ASN A 71 13.42 0.29 -6.53
N LYS A 72 13.41 -1.05 -6.54
CA LYS A 72 13.44 -1.86 -7.77
C LYS A 72 12.15 -1.75 -8.58
N SER A 73 11.01 -1.81 -7.91
CA SER A 73 9.69 -1.81 -8.54
C SER A 73 9.37 -0.49 -9.24
N TYR A 74 9.83 0.63 -8.65
CA TYR A 74 9.53 1.98 -9.12
C TYR A 74 10.64 2.60 -9.97
N ALA A 75 11.78 1.93 -10.12
CA ALA A 75 12.97 2.45 -10.83
C ALA A 75 12.71 2.96 -12.26
N LYS A 76 11.68 2.44 -12.93
CA LYS A 76 11.34 2.82 -14.31
C LYS A 76 10.39 4.02 -14.42
N LEU A 77 9.91 4.55 -13.30
CA LEU A 77 9.05 5.73 -13.31
C LEU A 77 9.90 6.98 -13.49
N SER A 78 9.53 7.86 -14.43
CA SER A 78 10.31 9.03 -14.83
C SER A 78 10.60 10.02 -13.69
N SER A 79 9.72 10.11 -12.70
CA SER A 79 9.86 11.00 -11.54
C SER A 79 10.31 10.31 -10.26
N PHE A 80 10.69 9.03 -10.35
CA PHE A 80 11.08 8.29 -9.16
C PHE A 80 12.51 8.58 -8.74
N VAL A 81 12.67 8.93 -7.46
CA VAL A 81 13.99 9.08 -6.81
C VAL A 81 14.17 7.94 -5.83
N LYS A 82 15.27 7.21 -5.97
CA LYS A 82 15.59 6.06 -5.12
C LYS A 82 15.74 6.50 -3.66
N ILE A 83 15.06 5.79 -2.77
CA ILE A 83 15.16 6.00 -1.32
C ILE A 83 16.54 5.51 -0.85
N ASN A 84 17.28 6.39 -0.16
CA ASN A 84 18.56 6.07 0.45
C ASN A 84 18.40 5.41 1.83
N GLN A 85 19.51 5.00 2.44
CA GLN A 85 19.48 4.28 3.72
C GLN A 85 18.94 5.14 4.88
N GLU A 86 19.32 6.41 4.95
CA GLU A 86 18.83 7.33 5.98
C GLU A 86 17.31 7.53 5.88
N GLN A 87 16.81 7.70 4.67
CA GLN A 87 15.36 7.79 4.42
C GLN A 87 14.63 6.49 4.78
N LYS A 88 15.22 5.31 4.51
CA LYS A 88 14.64 4.03 4.91
C LYS A 88 14.48 3.96 6.43
N GLU A 89 15.54 4.29 7.19
CA GLU A 89 15.49 4.27 8.66
C GLU A 89 14.47 5.28 9.20
N PHE A 90 14.43 6.49 8.63
CA PHE A 90 13.42 7.47 8.98
C PHE A 90 11.99 6.95 8.75
N MET A 91 11.73 6.35 7.59
CA MET A 91 10.41 5.83 7.26
C MET A 91 10.01 4.64 8.15
N LYS A 92 10.95 3.76 8.48
CA LYS A 92 10.73 2.66 9.43
C LYS A 92 10.24 3.19 10.77
N GLU A 93 11.00 4.12 11.34
CA GLU A 93 10.73 4.65 12.67
C GLU A 93 9.49 5.56 12.75
N LYS A 94 9.22 6.33 11.71
CA LYS A 94 8.12 7.30 11.70
C LYS A 94 6.80 6.76 11.20
N TYR A 95 6.82 5.74 10.35
CA TYR A 95 5.61 5.26 9.69
C TYR A 95 5.38 3.76 9.89
N ILE A 96 6.31 2.92 9.47
CA ILE A 96 6.07 1.46 9.39
C ILE A 96 5.74 0.87 10.76
N LYS A 97 6.44 1.26 11.81
CA LYS A 97 6.21 0.70 13.15
C LYS A 97 4.84 1.01 13.75
N PHE A 98 4.09 1.98 13.21
CA PHE A 98 2.75 2.34 13.67
C PHE A 98 1.64 1.69 12.87
N ILE A 99 1.97 1.03 11.75
CA ILE A 99 1.00 0.30 10.94
C ILE A 99 0.71 -1.02 11.63
N ASN A 100 -0.58 -1.40 11.68
CA ASN A 100 -0.94 -2.73 12.17
C ASN A 100 -0.29 -3.78 11.24
N PRO A 101 0.47 -4.75 11.79
CA PRO A 101 1.18 -5.76 10.99
C PRO A 101 0.29 -6.49 9.98
N GLU A 102 -0.95 -6.77 10.31
CA GLU A 102 -1.90 -7.44 9.42
C GLU A 102 -2.27 -6.65 8.16
N TYR A 103 -1.98 -5.34 8.13
CA TYR A 103 -2.17 -4.47 6.97
C TYR A 103 -0.96 -4.39 6.05
N ILE A 104 0.10 -5.11 6.40
CA ILE A 104 1.31 -5.25 5.60
C ILE A 104 1.39 -6.67 5.07
N LYS A 105 1.38 -6.83 3.76
CA LYS A 105 1.41 -8.14 3.09
C LYS A 105 2.67 -8.27 2.26
N PHE A 106 3.36 -9.39 2.43
CA PHE A 106 4.48 -9.76 1.56
C PHE A 106 4.16 -11.06 0.84
N VAL A 107 4.75 -11.19 -0.34
CA VAL A 107 4.82 -12.44 -1.09
C VAL A 107 6.28 -12.76 -1.30
N GLU A 108 6.68 -13.98 -0.99
CA GLU A 108 8.06 -14.46 -1.14
C GLU A 108 8.15 -15.68 -2.07
N ASN A 109 9.31 -15.87 -2.66
CA ASN A 109 9.65 -17.05 -3.46
C ASN A 109 10.16 -18.19 -2.56
N GLU A 110 10.59 -19.30 -3.20
CA GLU A 110 11.16 -20.47 -2.49
C GLU A 110 12.44 -20.14 -1.70
N ASN A 111 13.20 -19.14 -2.14
CA ASN A 111 14.41 -18.66 -1.47
C ASN A 111 14.13 -17.68 -0.32
N LYS A 112 12.87 -17.47 0.06
CA LYS A 112 12.46 -16.49 1.06
C LYS A 112 12.71 -15.03 0.69
N GLU A 113 12.96 -14.73 -0.57
CA GLU A 113 13.12 -13.37 -1.07
C GLU A 113 11.75 -12.73 -1.31
N ILE A 114 11.57 -11.48 -0.90
CA ILE A 114 10.33 -10.74 -1.12
C ILE A 114 10.22 -10.37 -2.61
N VAL A 115 9.20 -10.88 -3.27
CA VAL A 115 8.90 -10.60 -4.68
C VAL A 115 7.74 -9.63 -4.88
N ALA A 116 6.92 -9.45 -3.84
CA ALA A 116 5.89 -8.42 -3.82
C ALA A 116 5.56 -8.01 -2.39
N PHE A 117 5.10 -6.77 -2.23
CA PHE A 117 4.55 -6.25 -0.99
C PHE A 117 3.40 -5.31 -1.25
N ALA A 118 2.55 -5.15 -0.25
CA ALA A 118 1.54 -4.10 -0.25
C ALA A 118 1.23 -3.65 1.18
N ILE A 119 0.83 -2.38 1.31
CA ILE A 119 0.43 -1.75 2.55
C ILE A 119 -0.93 -1.11 2.34
N ILE A 120 -1.90 -1.51 3.16
CA ILE A 120 -3.19 -0.84 3.28
C ILE A 120 -3.29 -0.13 4.62
N MET A 121 -4.15 0.86 4.70
CA MET A 121 -4.45 1.54 5.97
C MET A 121 -5.93 1.92 6.03
N PRO A 122 -6.53 1.94 7.23
CA PRO A 122 -7.85 2.55 7.41
C PRO A 122 -7.82 4.01 6.92
N SER A 123 -8.86 4.42 6.21
CA SER A 123 -8.96 5.82 5.76
C SER A 123 -9.29 6.72 6.94
N PHE A 124 -8.47 7.72 7.21
CA PHE A 124 -8.73 8.72 8.23
C PHE A 124 -9.48 9.95 7.72
N ALA A 125 -9.84 9.99 6.43
CA ALA A 125 -10.42 11.17 5.79
C ALA A 125 -11.67 11.70 6.53
N LYS A 126 -12.63 10.83 6.83
CA LYS A 126 -13.86 11.21 7.56
C LYS A 126 -13.57 11.68 9.00
N ALA A 127 -12.59 11.07 9.67
CA ALA A 127 -12.19 11.48 11.02
C ALA A 127 -11.55 12.87 10.99
N LEU A 128 -10.64 13.10 10.05
CA LEU A 128 -9.98 14.40 9.85
C LEU A 128 -10.97 15.51 9.52
N GLN A 129 -11.97 15.24 8.67
CA GLN A 129 -13.04 16.17 8.36
C GLN A 129 -13.85 16.54 9.58
N LYS A 130 -14.26 15.55 10.42
CA LYS A 130 -15.00 15.79 11.66
C LYS A 130 -14.23 16.63 12.66
N MET A 131 -12.92 16.52 12.67
CA MET A 131 -12.04 17.28 13.56
C MET A 131 -11.82 18.72 13.10
N ASN A 132 -12.15 19.08 11.84
CA ASN A 132 -11.81 20.39 11.24
C ASN A 132 -10.32 20.77 11.46
N GLY A 133 -9.42 19.77 11.41
CA GLY A 133 -7.99 19.95 11.63
C GLY A 133 -7.57 20.16 13.09
N LYS A 134 -8.49 20.11 14.06
CA LYS A 134 -8.19 20.33 15.50
C LYS A 134 -8.08 18.99 16.23
N LEU A 135 -6.86 18.66 16.67
CA LEU A 135 -6.58 17.43 17.40
C LEU A 135 -7.10 17.46 18.84
N PHE A 136 -6.97 18.61 19.50
CA PHE A 136 -7.37 18.82 20.87
C PHE A 136 -8.60 19.74 20.97
N PRO A 137 -9.47 19.58 22.02
CA PRO A 137 -9.33 18.58 23.09
C PRO A 137 -9.85 17.18 22.75
N PHE A 138 -10.74 16.99 21.79
CA PHE A 138 -11.41 15.69 21.55
C PHE A 138 -11.20 15.11 20.16
N GLY A 139 -10.50 15.81 19.27
CA GLY A 139 -10.27 15.36 17.88
C GLY A 139 -9.54 14.02 17.81
N PHE A 140 -8.58 13.75 18.69
CA PHE A 140 -7.83 12.50 18.73
C PHE A 140 -8.72 11.27 18.94
N LEU A 141 -9.87 11.41 19.63
CA LEU A 141 -10.84 10.32 19.81
C LEU A 141 -11.43 9.85 18.46
N ASN A 142 -11.65 10.79 17.53
CA ASN A 142 -12.13 10.45 16.20
C ASN A 142 -11.10 9.62 15.42
N LEU A 143 -9.80 9.89 15.59
CA LEU A 143 -8.73 9.12 14.97
C LEU A 143 -8.62 7.72 15.57
N LEU A 144 -8.67 7.61 16.91
CA LEU A 144 -8.66 6.31 17.59
C LEU A 144 -9.86 5.46 17.19
N TRP A 145 -11.03 6.08 17.09
CA TRP A 145 -12.25 5.40 16.65
C TRP A 145 -12.13 4.95 15.19
N ALA A 146 -11.65 5.82 14.29
CA ALA A 146 -11.43 5.48 12.89
C ALA A 146 -10.41 4.35 12.73
N LYS A 147 -9.34 4.34 13.51
CA LYS A 147 -8.35 3.26 13.51
C LYS A 147 -8.97 1.89 13.81
N LYS A 148 -9.97 1.85 14.68
CA LYS A 148 -10.58 0.59 15.15
C LYS A 148 -11.82 0.15 14.36
N PHE A 149 -12.61 1.11 13.89
CA PHE A 149 -13.96 0.84 13.36
C PHE A 149 -14.18 1.34 11.93
N ASN A 150 -13.14 1.82 11.24
CA ASN A 150 -13.31 2.28 9.88
C ASN A 150 -13.48 1.10 8.94
N LYS A 151 -14.48 1.23 8.06
CA LYS A 151 -14.78 0.24 7.00
C LYS A 151 -14.14 0.63 5.66
N ASP A 152 -13.58 1.83 5.56
CA ASP A 152 -12.93 2.32 4.35
C ASP A 152 -11.41 2.10 4.51
N VAL A 153 -10.80 1.42 3.55
CA VAL A 153 -9.35 1.23 3.49
C VAL A 153 -8.78 1.85 2.23
N THR A 154 -7.54 2.30 2.33
CA THR A 154 -6.79 2.84 1.20
C THR A 154 -5.56 1.98 0.96
N LEU A 155 -5.35 1.56 -0.29
CA LEU A 155 -4.10 0.95 -0.71
C LEU A 155 -3.05 2.06 -0.85
N TYR A 156 -2.13 2.12 0.11
CA TYR A 156 -1.10 3.17 0.15
C TYR A 156 0.07 2.87 -0.75
N LEU A 157 0.51 1.64 -0.74
CA LEU A 157 1.73 1.27 -1.47
C LEU A 157 1.63 -0.18 -1.92
N ILE A 158 2.06 -0.45 -3.15
CA ILE A 158 2.21 -1.78 -3.68
C ILE A 158 3.48 -1.82 -4.54
N GLY A 159 4.33 -2.80 -4.31
CA GLY A 159 5.52 -3.04 -5.13
C GLY A 159 5.60 -4.50 -5.54
N ILE A 160 5.92 -4.72 -6.80
CA ILE A 160 6.11 -6.06 -7.35
C ILE A 160 7.42 -6.07 -8.14
N ASP A 161 8.26 -7.05 -7.89
CA ASP A 161 9.49 -7.25 -8.64
C ASP A 161 9.18 -7.29 -10.15
N PRO A 162 9.90 -6.54 -11.00
CA PRO A 162 9.68 -6.53 -12.44
C PRO A 162 9.59 -7.92 -13.08
N ASN A 163 10.33 -8.90 -12.56
CA ASN A 163 10.31 -10.28 -13.06
C ASN A 163 9.00 -11.03 -12.72
N TYR A 164 8.22 -10.53 -11.75
CA TYR A 164 7.00 -11.17 -11.27
C TYR A 164 5.72 -10.39 -11.66
N GLN A 165 5.84 -9.19 -12.24
CA GLN A 165 4.68 -8.32 -12.55
C GLN A 165 3.65 -8.96 -13.47
N LYS A 166 4.07 -9.82 -14.39
CA LYS A 166 3.17 -10.50 -15.37
C LYS A 166 2.67 -11.87 -14.90
N LEU A 167 3.03 -12.30 -13.70
CA LEU A 167 2.70 -13.62 -13.18
C LEU A 167 1.41 -13.67 -12.35
N GLY A 168 0.69 -12.54 -12.22
CA GLY A 168 -0.57 -12.47 -11.48
C GLY A 168 -0.41 -12.39 -9.95
N VAL A 169 0.75 -12.00 -9.45
CA VAL A 169 1.07 -11.91 -8.01
C VAL A 169 0.11 -11.00 -7.25
N THR A 170 -0.48 -10.02 -7.92
CA THR A 170 -1.52 -9.15 -7.35
C THR A 170 -2.71 -9.93 -6.81
N ALA A 171 -3.07 -11.08 -7.41
CA ALA A 171 -4.16 -11.91 -6.92
C ALA A 171 -3.87 -12.47 -5.52
N ILE A 172 -2.61 -12.79 -5.21
CA ILE A 172 -2.19 -13.24 -3.88
C ILE A 172 -2.39 -12.10 -2.86
N ILE A 173 -1.91 -10.91 -3.20
CA ILE A 173 -2.02 -9.71 -2.35
C ILE A 173 -3.48 -9.36 -2.08
N PHE A 174 -4.31 -9.26 -3.12
CA PHE A 174 -5.72 -8.92 -2.95
C PHE A 174 -6.48 -9.99 -2.18
N ASN A 175 -6.23 -11.27 -2.43
CA ASN A 175 -6.82 -12.34 -1.64
C ASN A 175 -6.46 -12.24 -0.15
N SER A 176 -5.19 -11.93 0.14
CA SER A 176 -4.74 -11.74 1.52
C SER A 176 -5.44 -10.57 2.22
N PHE A 177 -5.67 -9.46 1.52
CA PHE A 177 -6.44 -8.35 2.08
C PHE A 177 -7.91 -8.69 2.27
N ILE A 178 -8.53 -9.40 1.32
CA ILE A 178 -9.91 -9.87 1.44
C ILE A 178 -10.11 -10.72 2.70
N GLN A 179 -9.13 -11.53 3.07
CA GLN A 179 -9.19 -12.36 4.27
C GLN A 179 -8.95 -11.58 5.57
N THR A 180 -8.36 -10.38 5.49
CA THR A 180 -8.05 -9.54 6.65
C THR A 180 -9.17 -8.55 6.98
N LEU A 181 -9.95 -8.13 5.99
CA LEU A 181 -11.00 -7.11 6.08
C LEU A 181 -12.39 -7.69 6.26
#